data_f015c165a970a07e6fb160cf0fd89741
#
_entry.id   f015c165a970a07e6fb160cf0fd89741
#
_cell.length_a   1.000
_cell.length_b   1.000
_cell.length_c   1.000
_cell.angle_alpha   90.00
_cell.angle_beta   90.00
_cell.angle_gamma   90.00
#
_symmetry.space_group_name_H-M   'P 1'
#
loop_
_entity.id
_entity.type
_entity.pdbx_description
1 polymer ?
#
loop_
_entity_poly.entity_id
_entity_poly.type
_entity_poly.pdbx_seq_one_letter_code
_entity_poly.pdbx_strand_id
1 'polypeptide(L)'
;TSVYMLVSGIMVPISGYLIDKFSTRKLFAGALATFMVGTLLCAVAPNFMLLLVGRILQSAGSGVLLPLVAVVPMLVYPPDKRGTAMGMAGIVMAAGPAIGPVVGGLVIDSFGWRPMFIGIAVVALVILVGGTMMLKNVSELKNPKLNILSVILSTIAFGGLLYGFSSASTMGWTSPVVITSIVVGLVAFVAFVYKQVKLDEPLLRVDTLATRNFRNSAILVTLINAAVAATNVTLPIFIQNVLGQSATVTGMVMLPAAAIGIILSPVAGAAFD
;
A
#
# COMPACT_ATOMS: atom_id res chain seq x y z
N THR A 1 -10.87 -7.85 -0.30
CA THR A 1 -9.66 -7.29 0.38
C THR A 1 -8.39 -8.00 -0.08
N SER A 2 -8.35 -9.34 -0.09
CA SER A 2 -7.14 -10.12 -0.42
C SER A 2 -6.52 -9.78 -1.79
N VAL A 3 -7.34 -9.67 -2.84
CA VAL A 3 -6.85 -9.30 -4.19
C VAL A 3 -6.24 -7.90 -4.21
N TYR A 4 -6.82 -6.94 -3.47
CA TYR A 4 -6.26 -5.60 -3.35
C TYR A 4 -4.85 -5.62 -2.73
N MET A 5 -4.69 -6.32 -1.61
CA MET A 5 -3.38 -6.45 -0.94
C MET A 5 -2.36 -7.18 -1.81
N LEU A 6 -2.79 -8.22 -2.53
CA LEU A 6 -1.96 -9.00 -3.44
C LEU A 6 -1.41 -8.12 -4.58
N VAL A 7 -2.29 -7.42 -5.30
CA VAL A 7 -1.86 -6.57 -6.42
C VAL A 7 -1.01 -5.40 -5.92
N SER A 8 -1.37 -4.77 -4.79
CA SER A 8 -0.56 -3.71 -4.18
C SER A 8 0.85 -4.22 -3.83
N GLY A 9 0.96 -5.40 -3.21
CA GLY A 9 2.23 -6.01 -2.87
C GLY A 9 3.12 -6.32 -4.09
N ILE A 10 2.51 -6.75 -5.20
CA ILE A 10 3.22 -6.97 -6.47
C ILE A 10 3.72 -5.64 -7.07
N MET A 11 2.93 -4.57 -6.92
CA MET A 11 3.29 -3.26 -7.50
C MET A 11 4.42 -2.55 -6.74
N VAL A 12 4.62 -2.83 -5.46
CA VAL A 12 5.67 -2.18 -4.65
C VAL A 12 7.09 -2.36 -5.23
N PRO A 13 7.58 -3.56 -5.58
CA PRO A 13 8.88 -3.70 -6.23
C PRO A 13 8.96 -3.01 -7.61
N ILE A 14 7.86 -3.02 -8.36
CA ILE A 14 7.78 -2.41 -9.69
C ILE A 14 7.80 -0.87 -9.58
N SER A 15 7.26 -0.31 -8.51
CA SER A 15 7.18 1.13 -8.30
C SER A 15 8.56 1.80 -8.28
N GLY A 16 9.60 1.14 -7.76
CA GLY A 16 10.96 1.64 -7.78
C GLY A 16 11.46 1.93 -9.21
N TYR A 17 11.27 0.97 -10.11
CA TYR A 17 11.57 1.16 -11.52
C TYR A 17 10.75 2.30 -12.15
N LEU A 18 9.46 2.40 -11.83
CA LEU A 18 8.59 3.44 -12.37
C LEU A 18 9.00 4.84 -11.88
N ILE A 19 9.44 4.96 -10.63
CA ILE A 19 9.93 6.22 -10.03
C ILE A 19 11.22 6.69 -10.72
N ASP A 20 12.11 5.77 -11.06
CA ASP A 20 13.35 6.09 -11.76
C ASP A 20 13.11 6.44 -13.25
N LYS A 21 12.09 5.83 -13.89
CA LYS A 21 11.82 5.98 -15.32
C LYS A 21 10.94 7.17 -15.67
N PHE A 22 9.93 7.45 -14.86
CA PHE A 22 8.94 8.48 -15.14
C PHE A 22 9.10 9.70 -14.25
N SER A 23 8.80 10.88 -14.80
CA SER A 23 8.79 12.09 -13.98
C SER A 23 7.72 11.99 -12.87
N THR A 24 8.03 12.52 -11.70
CA THR A 24 7.18 12.47 -10.51
C THR A 24 5.74 12.87 -10.81
N ARG A 25 5.55 13.94 -11.57
CA ARG A 25 4.22 14.44 -11.97
C ARG A 25 3.46 13.47 -12.86
N LYS A 26 4.12 12.88 -13.89
CA LYS A 26 3.49 11.92 -14.80
C LYS A 26 3.15 10.62 -14.08
N LEU A 27 4.06 10.15 -13.22
CA LEU A 27 3.85 8.93 -12.45
C LEU A 27 2.71 9.09 -11.46
N PHE A 28 2.66 10.20 -10.72
CA PHE A 28 1.56 10.54 -9.82
C PHE A 28 0.22 10.59 -10.57
N ALA A 29 0.17 11.34 -11.69
CA ALA A 29 -1.04 11.47 -12.47
C ALA A 29 -1.52 10.12 -13.04
N GLY A 30 -0.63 9.32 -13.59
CA GLY A 30 -0.95 8.00 -14.14
C GLY A 30 -1.43 7.02 -13.07
N ALA A 31 -0.74 6.96 -11.93
CA ALA A 31 -1.09 6.08 -10.83
C ALA A 31 -2.45 6.48 -10.21
N LEU A 32 -2.69 7.78 -9.99
CA LEU A 32 -3.94 8.26 -9.43
C LEU A 32 -5.10 8.15 -10.42
N ALA A 33 -4.86 8.36 -11.71
CA ALA A 33 -5.87 8.11 -12.74
C ALA A 33 -6.26 6.63 -12.81
N THR A 34 -5.28 5.72 -12.73
CA THR A 34 -5.54 4.27 -12.67
C THR A 34 -6.35 3.90 -11.44
N PHE A 35 -5.99 4.45 -10.28
CA PHE A 35 -6.75 4.30 -9.04
C PHE A 35 -8.18 4.79 -9.17
N MET A 36 -8.38 5.98 -9.75
CA MET A 36 -9.69 6.60 -9.96
C MET A 36 -10.56 5.78 -10.92
N VAL A 37 -10.01 5.33 -12.05
CA VAL A 37 -10.75 4.45 -12.98
C VAL A 37 -11.17 3.16 -12.29
N GLY A 38 -10.27 2.52 -11.53
CA GLY A 38 -10.61 1.34 -10.74
C GLY A 38 -11.71 1.61 -9.72
N THR A 39 -11.67 2.77 -9.06
CA THR A 39 -12.68 3.19 -8.09
C THR A 39 -14.04 3.42 -8.74
N LEU A 40 -14.09 4.06 -9.91
CA LEU A 40 -15.33 4.27 -10.67
C LEU A 40 -15.92 2.93 -11.16
N LEU A 41 -15.08 2.00 -11.62
CA LEU A 41 -15.54 0.65 -11.97
C LEU A 41 -16.16 -0.07 -10.78
N CYS A 42 -15.58 0.07 -9.58
CA CYS A 42 -16.16 -0.48 -8.36
C CYS A 42 -17.52 0.16 -8.04
N ALA A 43 -17.67 1.48 -8.22
CA ALA A 43 -18.91 2.21 -7.94
C ALA A 43 -20.09 1.72 -8.80
N VAL A 44 -19.82 1.45 -10.09
CA VAL A 44 -20.85 1.04 -11.07
C VAL A 44 -20.94 -0.48 -11.27
N ALA A 45 -20.16 -1.28 -10.53
CA ALA A 45 -20.09 -2.72 -10.73
C ALA A 45 -21.44 -3.42 -10.51
N PRO A 46 -22.03 -4.08 -11.55
CA PRO A 46 -23.27 -4.83 -11.44
C PRO A 46 -23.01 -6.25 -10.89
N ASN A 47 -21.78 -6.75 -11.01
CA ASN A 47 -21.39 -8.10 -10.60
C ASN A 47 -20.02 -8.13 -9.94
N PHE A 48 -19.71 -9.26 -9.31
CA PHE A 48 -18.45 -9.45 -8.61
C PHE A 48 -17.22 -9.38 -9.52
N MET A 49 -17.33 -9.84 -10.78
CA MET A 49 -16.19 -9.84 -11.70
C MET A 49 -15.74 -8.43 -12.05
N LEU A 50 -16.67 -7.52 -12.35
CA LEU A 50 -16.33 -6.12 -12.63
C LEU A 50 -15.81 -5.41 -11.38
N LEU A 51 -16.37 -5.72 -10.20
CA LEU A 51 -15.85 -5.24 -8.93
C LEU A 51 -14.39 -5.69 -8.74
N LEU A 52 -14.08 -6.94 -9.04
CA LEU A 52 -12.73 -7.50 -8.93
C LEU A 52 -11.75 -6.78 -9.85
N VAL A 53 -12.12 -6.56 -11.12
CA VAL A 53 -11.31 -5.78 -12.08
C VAL A 53 -11.08 -4.36 -11.57
N GLY A 54 -12.12 -3.69 -11.09
CA GLY A 54 -12.01 -2.38 -10.48
C GLY A 54 -11.04 -2.36 -9.30
N ARG A 55 -11.09 -3.37 -8.42
CA ARG A 55 -10.17 -3.52 -7.27
C ARG A 55 -8.73 -3.78 -7.71
N ILE A 56 -8.49 -4.52 -8.78
CA ILE A 56 -7.15 -4.73 -9.35
C ILE A 56 -6.56 -3.39 -9.83
N LEU A 57 -7.31 -2.63 -10.64
CA LEU A 57 -6.86 -1.33 -11.12
C LEU A 57 -6.64 -0.32 -9.99
N GLN A 58 -7.57 -0.25 -9.05
CA GLN A 58 -7.45 0.59 -7.87
C GLN A 58 -6.18 0.28 -7.07
N SER A 59 -5.92 -1.01 -6.86
CA SER A 59 -4.74 -1.48 -6.13
C SER A 59 -3.44 -1.25 -6.89
N ALA A 60 -3.43 -1.42 -8.21
CA ALA A 60 -2.27 -1.11 -9.03
C ALA A 60 -1.87 0.37 -8.92
N GLY A 61 -2.85 1.28 -8.96
CA GLY A 61 -2.61 2.70 -8.74
C GLY A 61 -2.05 3.01 -7.35
N SER A 62 -2.69 2.50 -6.29
CA SER A 62 -2.25 2.74 -4.90
C SER A 62 -0.87 2.15 -4.60
N GLY A 63 -0.53 0.99 -5.17
CA GLY A 63 0.77 0.36 -4.99
C GLY A 63 1.95 1.18 -5.55
N VAL A 64 1.69 2.09 -6.49
CA VAL A 64 2.67 3.08 -6.96
C VAL A 64 2.66 4.35 -6.11
N LEU A 65 1.47 4.80 -5.67
CA LEU A 65 1.34 6.04 -4.89
C LEU A 65 1.99 5.94 -3.50
N LEU A 66 1.88 4.79 -2.82
CA LEU A 66 2.44 4.61 -1.48
C LEU A 66 3.96 4.84 -1.41
N PRO A 67 4.80 4.25 -2.27
CA PRO A 67 6.22 4.54 -2.30
C PRO A 67 6.52 6.00 -2.66
N LEU A 68 5.72 6.65 -3.51
CA LEU A 68 5.91 8.06 -3.85
C LEU A 68 5.79 8.97 -2.62
N VAL A 69 4.85 8.69 -1.71
CA VAL A 69 4.69 9.46 -0.46
C VAL A 69 5.94 9.39 0.41
N ALA A 70 6.69 8.30 0.39
CA ALA A 70 7.94 8.15 1.13
C ALA A 70 9.14 8.77 0.38
N VAL A 71 9.23 8.60 -0.93
CA VAL A 71 10.40 8.99 -1.74
C VAL A 71 10.42 10.49 -2.03
N VAL A 72 9.29 11.11 -2.36
CA VAL A 72 9.23 12.52 -2.75
C VAL A 72 9.74 13.45 -1.65
N PRO A 73 9.35 13.33 -0.37
CA PRO A 73 9.92 14.15 0.70
C PRO A 73 11.43 14.01 0.84
N MET A 74 11.95 12.78 0.68
CA MET A 74 13.40 12.53 0.77
C MET A 74 14.20 13.19 -0.37
N LEU A 75 13.59 13.40 -1.54
CA LEU A 75 14.21 14.06 -2.68
C LEU A 75 14.13 15.59 -2.58
N VAL A 76 13.07 16.12 -1.97
CA VAL A 76 12.80 17.56 -1.91
C VAL A 76 13.48 18.23 -0.72
N TYR A 77 13.50 17.56 0.44
CA TYR A 77 14.00 18.14 1.68
C TYR A 77 15.47 17.80 1.91
N PRO A 78 16.26 18.77 2.42
CA PRO A 78 17.65 18.54 2.79
C PRO A 78 17.74 17.55 3.97
N PRO A 79 18.90 16.87 4.18
CA PRO A 79 19.07 15.81 5.16
C PRO A 79 18.65 16.18 6.59
N ASP A 80 18.86 17.41 6.99
CA ASP A 80 18.55 17.99 8.31
C ASP A 80 17.06 18.28 8.54
N LYS A 81 16.19 18.09 7.53
CA LYS A 81 14.74 18.32 7.61
C LYS A 81 13.92 17.11 7.10
N ARG A 82 14.58 16.00 6.85
CA ARG A 82 13.90 14.79 6.33
C ARG A 82 13.01 14.15 7.36
N GLY A 83 13.39 14.18 8.63
CA GLY A 83 12.57 13.65 9.71
C GLY A 83 11.26 14.43 9.85
N THR A 84 11.34 15.76 9.87
CA THR A 84 10.13 16.61 9.88
C THR A 84 9.24 16.36 8.68
N ALA A 85 9.80 16.25 7.46
CA ALA A 85 9.04 15.97 6.25
C ALA A 85 8.36 14.58 6.28
N MET A 86 9.07 13.57 6.77
CA MET A 86 8.50 12.23 6.97
C MET A 86 7.45 12.19 8.09
N GLY A 87 7.63 12.98 9.15
CA GLY A 87 6.64 13.18 10.19
C GLY A 87 5.32 13.76 9.65
N MET A 88 5.40 14.75 8.76
CA MET A 88 4.23 15.30 8.06
C MET A 88 3.56 14.27 7.15
N ALA A 89 4.32 13.47 6.40
CA ALA A 89 3.78 12.35 5.64
C ALA A 89 3.09 11.33 6.56
N GLY A 90 3.66 11.07 7.74
CA GLY A 90 3.10 10.19 8.77
C GLY A 90 1.73 10.65 9.27
N ILE A 91 1.47 11.96 9.39
CA ILE A 91 0.13 12.50 9.72
C ILE A 91 -0.90 12.01 8.71
N VAL A 92 -0.59 12.16 7.41
CA VAL A 92 -1.49 11.77 6.32
C VAL A 92 -1.71 10.26 6.33
N MET A 93 -0.65 9.47 6.55
CA MET A 93 -0.73 8.01 6.62
C MET A 93 -1.53 7.51 7.83
N ALA A 94 -1.49 8.23 8.97
CA ALA A 94 -2.28 7.91 10.15
C ALA A 94 -3.75 8.37 10.03
N ALA A 95 -4.01 9.48 9.33
CA ALA A 95 -5.35 10.02 9.15
C ALA A 95 -6.27 9.10 8.32
N GLY A 96 -5.71 8.39 7.32
CA GLY A 96 -6.48 7.47 6.49
C GLY A 96 -7.19 6.37 7.28
N PRO A 97 -6.47 5.53 8.03
CA PRO A 97 -7.06 4.51 8.90
C PRO A 97 -7.96 5.07 10.01
N ALA A 98 -7.77 6.33 10.41
CA ALA A 98 -8.61 7.01 11.39
C ALA A 98 -9.98 7.37 10.84
N ILE A 99 -9.97 8.11 9.74
CA ILE A 99 -11.18 8.70 9.15
C ILE A 99 -11.94 7.65 8.35
N GLY A 100 -11.22 6.73 7.70
CA GLY A 100 -11.78 5.72 6.81
C GLY A 100 -12.92 4.88 7.44
N PRO A 101 -12.72 4.23 8.58
CA PRO A 101 -13.77 3.42 9.22
C PRO A 101 -14.96 4.23 9.68
N VAL A 102 -14.76 5.47 10.16
CA VAL A 102 -15.86 6.33 10.63
C VAL A 102 -16.71 6.79 9.45
N VAL A 103 -16.08 7.41 8.46
CA VAL A 103 -16.79 7.89 7.26
C VAL A 103 -17.37 6.71 6.47
N GLY A 104 -16.58 5.63 6.33
CA GLY A 104 -17.04 4.41 5.67
C GLY A 104 -18.22 3.78 6.37
N GLY A 105 -18.20 3.69 7.71
CA GLY A 105 -19.30 3.18 8.52
C GLY A 105 -20.57 4.00 8.33
N LEU A 106 -20.48 5.33 8.49
CA LEU A 106 -21.62 6.25 8.29
C LEU A 106 -22.24 6.13 6.89
N VAL A 107 -21.41 6.07 5.84
CA VAL A 107 -21.89 5.95 4.47
C VAL A 107 -22.51 4.59 4.21
N ILE A 108 -21.89 3.51 4.69
CA ILE A 108 -22.39 2.14 4.49
C ILE A 108 -23.71 1.94 5.22
N ASP A 109 -23.82 2.39 6.48
CA ASP A 109 -25.02 2.25 7.30
C ASP A 109 -26.20 3.07 6.72
N SER A 110 -25.93 4.22 6.07
CA SER A 110 -26.98 5.12 5.55
C SER A 110 -27.34 4.86 4.09
N PHE A 111 -26.36 4.58 3.23
CA PHE A 111 -26.52 4.60 1.76
C PHE A 111 -26.00 3.32 1.08
N GLY A 112 -25.44 2.38 1.84
CA GLY A 112 -24.78 1.20 1.29
C GLY A 112 -23.34 1.47 0.81
N TRP A 113 -22.72 0.44 0.26
CA TRP A 113 -21.28 0.46 -0.06
C TRP A 113 -20.89 1.20 -1.34
N ARG A 114 -21.80 1.31 -2.34
CA ARG A 114 -21.51 1.94 -3.65
C ARG A 114 -21.19 3.43 -3.56
N PRO A 115 -21.95 4.26 -2.82
CA PRO A 115 -21.65 5.69 -2.68
C PRO A 115 -20.29 5.98 -2.06
N MET A 116 -19.73 5.06 -1.26
CA MET A 116 -18.38 5.19 -0.73
C MET A 116 -17.33 5.26 -1.85
N PHE A 117 -17.46 4.43 -2.90
CA PHE A 117 -16.56 4.49 -4.05
C PHE A 117 -16.72 5.79 -4.85
N ILE A 118 -17.94 6.30 -4.98
CA ILE A 118 -18.19 7.59 -5.64
C ILE A 118 -17.50 8.72 -4.87
N GLY A 119 -17.64 8.75 -3.54
CA GLY A 119 -16.97 9.74 -2.69
C GLY A 119 -15.44 9.68 -2.83
N ILE A 120 -14.86 8.48 -2.80
CA ILE A 120 -13.43 8.28 -3.02
C ILE A 120 -13.00 8.75 -4.42
N ALA A 121 -13.80 8.50 -5.46
CA ALA A 121 -13.49 8.93 -6.82
C ALA A 121 -13.50 10.46 -6.95
N VAL A 122 -14.45 11.14 -6.30
CA VAL A 122 -14.50 12.62 -6.26
C VAL A 122 -13.27 13.19 -5.57
N VAL A 123 -12.89 12.65 -4.41
CA VAL A 123 -11.67 13.05 -3.70
C VAL A 123 -10.42 12.79 -4.56
N ALA A 124 -10.35 11.64 -5.21
CA ALA A 124 -9.24 11.30 -6.11
C ALA A 124 -9.17 12.27 -7.30
N LEU A 125 -10.30 12.71 -7.85
CA LEU A 125 -10.34 13.69 -8.93
C LEU A 125 -9.80 15.06 -8.47
N VAL A 126 -10.22 15.53 -7.30
CA VAL A 126 -9.72 16.80 -6.72
C VAL A 126 -8.22 16.73 -6.50
N ILE A 127 -7.73 15.61 -5.95
CA ILE A 127 -6.28 15.38 -5.72
C ILE A 127 -5.54 15.26 -7.06
N LEU A 128 -6.13 14.64 -8.09
CA LEU A 128 -5.52 14.51 -9.41
C LEU A 128 -5.33 15.88 -10.05
N VAL A 129 -6.36 16.71 -10.05
CA VAL A 129 -6.30 18.06 -10.61
C VAL A 129 -5.34 18.93 -9.82
N GLY A 130 -5.54 19.06 -8.50
CA GLY A 130 -4.70 19.88 -7.63
C GLY A 130 -3.24 19.40 -7.61
N GLY A 131 -3.02 18.09 -7.48
CA GLY A 131 -1.68 17.52 -7.46
C GLY A 131 -0.94 17.70 -8.78
N THR A 132 -1.60 17.51 -9.91
CA THR A 132 -0.96 17.74 -11.23
C THR A 132 -0.63 19.20 -11.48
N MET A 133 -1.36 20.14 -10.90
CA MET A 133 -1.05 21.58 -10.99
C MET A 133 0.12 21.98 -10.07
N MET A 134 0.19 21.41 -8.88
CA MET A 134 1.14 21.81 -7.85
C MET A 134 2.46 21.02 -7.90
N LEU A 135 2.44 19.74 -8.29
CA LEU A 135 3.63 18.91 -8.31
C LEU A 135 4.61 19.33 -9.38
N LYS A 136 5.85 19.59 -8.96
CA LYS A 136 7.00 19.75 -9.81
C LYS A 136 7.71 18.39 -10.00
N ASN A 137 8.45 18.26 -11.11
CA ASN A 137 9.31 17.09 -11.31
C ASN A 137 10.53 17.23 -10.40
N VAL A 138 10.69 16.32 -9.47
CA VAL A 138 11.80 16.33 -8.49
C VAL A 138 12.73 15.13 -8.67
N SER A 139 12.32 14.10 -9.41
CA SER A 139 13.16 12.95 -9.71
C SER A 139 14.05 13.23 -10.91
N GLU A 140 15.34 12.93 -10.78
CA GLU A 140 16.23 12.79 -11.94
C GLU A 140 15.84 11.55 -12.70
N LEU A 141 15.46 11.75 -13.97
CA LEU A 141 15.08 10.64 -14.84
C LEU A 141 16.32 9.82 -15.18
N LYS A 142 16.30 8.57 -14.77
CA LYS A 142 17.22 7.55 -15.22
C LYS A 142 16.57 6.79 -16.37
N ASN A 143 17.36 6.07 -17.14
CA ASN A 143 16.82 5.17 -18.17
C ASN A 143 17.11 3.70 -17.77
N PRO A 144 16.51 3.23 -16.64
CA PRO A 144 16.77 1.89 -16.13
C PRO A 144 16.25 0.84 -17.11
N LYS A 145 17.00 -0.23 -17.28
CA LYS A 145 16.56 -1.38 -18.08
C LYS A 145 15.64 -2.26 -17.24
N LEU A 146 14.39 -2.39 -17.68
CA LEU A 146 13.45 -3.29 -17.02
C LEU A 146 13.87 -4.75 -17.23
N ASN A 147 14.24 -5.43 -16.16
CA ASN A 147 14.45 -6.86 -16.22
C ASN A 147 13.10 -7.59 -16.05
N ILE A 148 12.51 -7.99 -17.19
CA ILE A 148 11.19 -8.65 -17.21
C ILE A 148 11.18 -9.91 -16.35
N LEU A 149 12.26 -10.68 -16.31
CA LEU A 149 12.33 -11.89 -15.47
C LEU A 149 12.28 -11.54 -13.98
N SER A 150 12.88 -10.42 -13.56
CA SER A 150 12.76 -9.94 -12.16
C SER A 150 11.31 -9.55 -11.82
N VAL A 151 10.58 -8.95 -12.76
CA VAL A 151 9.15 -8.63 -12.57
C VAL A 151 8.32 -9.91 -12.45
N ILE A 152 8.55 -10.90 -13.33
CA ILE A 152 7.84 -12.18 -13.27
C ILE A 152 8.12 -12.90 -11.94
N LEU A 153 9.40 -12.99 -11.56
CA LEU A 153 9.80 -13.64 -10.30
C LEU A 153 9.20 -12.95 -9.08
N SER A 154 9.22 -11.61 -9.03
CA SER A 154 8.59 -10.86 -7.93
C SER A 154 7.07 -11.07 -7.90
N THR A 155 6.41 -11.10 -9.05
CA THR A 155 4.97 -11.34 -9.16
C THR A 155 4.59 -12.74 -8.65
N ILE A 156 5.34 -13.77 -9.06
CA ILE A 156 5.10 -15.15 -8.60
C ILE A 156 5.44 -15.26 -7.10
N ALA A 157 6.52 -14.64 -6.65
CA ALA A 157 6.96 -14.68 -5.26
C ALA A 157 5.92 -14.05 -4.33
N PHE A 158 5.64 -12.76 -4.52
CA PHE A 158 4.69 -12.04 -3.66
C PHE A 158 3.26 -12.51 -3.89
N GLY A 159 2.87 -12.76 -5.15
CA GLY A 159 1.56 -13.28 -5.50
C GLY A 159 1.29 -14.65 -4.89
N GLY A 160 2.24 -15.59 -5.03
CA GLY A 160 2.14 -16.94 -4.48
C GLY A 160 2.08 -16.97 -2.95
N LEU A 161 2.96 -16.19 -2.28
CA LEU A 161 2.96 -16.10 -0.83
C LEU A 161 1.68 -15.46 -0.30
N LEU A 162 1.29 -14.28 -0.82
CA LEU A 162 0.09 -13.58 -0.37
C LEU A 162 -1.19 -14.37 -0.65
N TYR A 163 -1.28 -15.03 -1.81
CA TYR A 163 -2.40 -15.89 -2.13
C TYR A 163 -2.46 -17.11 -1.22
N GLY A 164 -1.32 -17.78 -0.99
CA GLY A 164 -1.23 -18.94 -0.12
C GLY A 164 -1.64 -18.63 1.31
N PHE A 165 -1.07 -17.58 1.92
CA PHE A 165 -1.44 -17.15 3.27
C PHE A 165 -2.90 -16.69 3.37
N SER A 166 -3.40 -15.94 2.39
CA SER A 166 -4.79 -15.49 2.37
C SER A 166 -5.78 -16.64 2.23
N SER A 167 -5.46 -17.65 1.42
CA SER A 167 -6.32 -18.81 1.19
C SER A 167 -6.28 -19.84 2.33
N ALA A 168 -5.23 -19.80 3.17
CA ALA A 168 -5.09 -20.69 4.32
C ALA A 168 -6.25 -20.58 5.32
N SER A 169 -6.83 -19.37 5.47
CA SER A 169 -7.97 -19.12 6.35
C SER A 169 -9.27 -19.78 5.89
N THR A 170 -9.43 -20.03 4.59
CA THR A 170 -10.66 -20.61 4.00
C THR A 170 -10.50 -22.06 3.60
N MET A 171 -9.31 -22.43 3.09
CA MET A 171 -9.04 -23.78 2.58
C MET A 171 -8.29 -24.67 3.59
N GLY A 172 -7.79 -24.06 4.69
CA GLY A 172 -6.95 -24.77 5.67
C GLY A 172 -5.49 -24.85 5.25
N TRP A 173 -4.60 -24.91 6.23
CA TRP A 173 -3.13 -24.96 6.04
C TRP A 173 -2.64 -26.24 5.35
N THR A 174 -3.39 -27.32 5.41
CA THR A 174 -3.08 -28.61 4.80
C THR A 174 -3.55 -28.75 3.35
N SER A 175 -4.27 -27.76 2.84
CA SER A 175 -4.76 -27.76 1.45
C SER A 175 -3.57 -27.79 0.46
N PRO A 176 -3.60 -28.69 -0.55
CA PRO A 176 -2.58 -28.74 -1.59
C PRO A 176 -2.40 -27.39 -2.31
N VAL A 177 -3.49 -26.63 -2.51
CA VAL A 177 -3.46 -25.30 -3.15
C VAL A 177 -2.67 -24.31 -2.30
N VAL A 178 -2.87 -24.31 -0.99
CA VAL A 178 -2.17 -23.43 -0.05
C VAL A 178 -0.68 -23.79 -0.02
N ILE A 179 -0.37 -25.08 0.17
CA ILE A 179 1.02 -25.56 0.24
C ILE A 179 1.76 -25.26 -1.07
N THR A 180 1.17 -25.61 -2.23
CA THR A 180 1.82 -25.35 -3.53
C THR A 180 2.01 -23.88 -3.79
N SER A 181 1.05 -23.02 -3.45
CA SER A 181 1.18 -21.56 -3.62
C SER A 181 2.31 -20.98 -2.75
N ILE A 182 2.41 -21.43 -1.50
CA ILE A 182 3.48 -20.97 -0.59
C ILE A 182 4.85 -21.50 -1.06
N VAL A 183 4.95 -22.75 -1.44
CA VAL A 183 6.22 -23.35 -1.91
C VAL A 183 6.68 -22.68 -3.21
N VAL A 184 5.79 -22.54 -4.20
CA VAL A 184 6.12 -21.86 -5.47
C VAL A 184 6.50 -20.40 -5.20
N GLY A 185 5.74 -19.72 -4.34
CA GLY A 185 6.06 -18.34 -3.94
C GLY A 185 7.42 -18.22 -3.27
N LEU A 186 7.76 -19.13 -2.37
CA LEU A 186 9.05 -19.15 -1.65
C LEU A 186 10.22 -19.44 -2.61
N VAL A 187 10.09 -20.43 -3.48
CA VAL A 187 11.10 -20.76 -4.50
C VAL A 187 11.32 -19.56 -5.44
N ALA A 188 10.24 -18.93 -5.91
CA ALA A 188 10.34 -17.74 -6.74
C ALA A 188 10.96 -16.56 -5.98
N PHE A 189 10.68 -16.41 -4.68
CA PHE A 189 11.27 -15.38 -3.83
C PHE A 189 12.79 -15.56 -3.70
N VAL A 190 13.24 -16.78 -3.42
CA VAL A 190 14.69 -17.10 -3.37
C VAL A 190 15.36 -16.83 -4.71
N ALA A 191 14.74 -17.27 -5.82
CA ALA A 191 15.24 -17.00 -7.17
C ALA A 191 15.27 -15.49 -7.48
N PHE A 192 14.25 -14.74 -7.05
CA PHE A 192 14.21 -13.29 -7.17
C PHE A 192 15.36 -12.62 -6.43
N VAL A 193 15.54 -12.94 -5.14
CA VAL A 193 16.62 -12.38 -4.31
C VAL A 193 18.00 -12.70 -4.91
N TYR A 194 18.23 -13.94 -5.27
CA TYR A 194 19.49 -14.35 -5.92
C TYR A 194 19.78 -13.55 -7.20
N LYS A 195 18.74 -13.32 -8.01
CA LYS A 195 18.86 -12.53 -9.22
C LYS A 195 19.12 -11.05 -8.92
N GLN A 196 18.43 -10.46 -7.92
CA GLN A 196 18.61 -9.05 -7.56
C GLN A 196 20.05 -8.76 -7.09
N VAL A 197 20.66 -9.68 -6.35
CA VAL A 197 22.07 -9.53 -5.89
C VAL A 197 23.08 -9.56 -7.05
N LYS A 198 22.73 -10.20 -8.18
CA LYS A 198 23.63 -10.34 -9.34
C LYS A 198 23.44 -9.28 -10.42
N LEU A 199 22.40 -8.47 -10.33
CA LEU A 199 22.10 -7.45 -11.33
C LEU A 199 22.81 -6.13 -11.00
N ASP A 200 23.37 -5.46 -12.00
CA ASP A 200 23.93 -4.11 -11.86
C ASP A 200 22.84 -3.07 -11.56
N GLU A 201 21.67 -3.23 -12.18
CA GLU A 201 20.48 -2.38 -11.96
C GLU A 201 19.32 -3.23 -11.42
N PRO A 202 19.32 -3.59 -10.10
CA PRO A 202 18.26 -4.40 -9.53
C PRO A 202 16.98 -3.59 -9.33
N LEU A 203 15.82 -4.26 -9.45
CA LEU A 203 14.51 -3.68 -9.09
C LEU A 203 14.44 -3.32 -7.60
N LEU A 204 15.11 -4.11 -6.76
CA LEU A 204 15.16 -3.95 -5.32
C LEU A 204 16.60 -4.22 -4.84
N ARG A 205 17.20 -3.23 -4.19
CA ARG A 205 18.55 -3.36 -3.62
C ARG A 205 18.52 -4.17 -2.33
N VAL A 206 18.61 -5.47 -2.47
CA VAL A 206 18.58 -6.42 -1.35
C VAL A 206 19.89 -6.38 -0.54
N ASP A 207 20.99 -5.95 -1.16
CA ASP A 207 22.30 -5.75 -0.54
C ASP A 207 22.27 -4.80 0.67
N THR A 208 21.36 -3.82 0.68
CA THR A 208 21.17 -2.92 1.84
C THR A 208 20.81 -3.65 3.14
N LEU A 209 20.16 -4.83 3.05
CA LEU A 209 19.86 -5.69 4.21
C LEU A 209 21.12 -6.28 4.87
N ALA A 210 22.27 -6.28 4.20
CA ALA A 210 23.54 -6.67 4.79
C ALA A 210 24.00 -5.67 5.88
N THR A 211 23.60 -4.39 5.75
CA THR A 211 23.90 -3.36 6.74
C THR A 211 23.07 -3.59 8.01
N ARG A 212 23.74 -3.77 9.16
CA ARG A 212 23.11 -4.14 10.44
C ARG A 212 22.01 -3.16 10.87
N ASN A 213 22.27 -1.85 10.75
CA ASN A 213 21.31 -0.82 11.14
C ASN A 213 20.06 -0.85 10.26
N PHE A 214 20.24 -0.96 8.94
CA PHE A 214 19.12 -1.05 8.01
C PHE A 214 18.27 -2.31 8.26
N ARG A 215 18.93 -3.46 8.42
CA ARG A 215 18.25 -4.72 8.71
C ARG A 215 17.44 -4.68 10.00
N ASN A 216 18.01 -4.15 11.08
CA ASN A 216 17.31 -4.05 12.36
C ASN A 216 16.10 -3.08 12.26
N SER A 217 16.27 -1.95 11.59
CA SER A 217 15.17 -1.01 11.34
C SER A 217 14.07 -1.63 10.47
N ALA A 218 14.44 -2.35 9.41
CA ALA A 218 13.48 -3.04 8.55
C ALA A 218 12.68 -4.10 9.30
N ILE A 219 13.34 -4.91 10.16
CA ILE A 219 12.65 -5.90 11.00
C ILE A 219 11.69 -5.19 11.96
N LEU A 220 12.15 -4.14 12.66
CA LEU A 220 11.32 -3.41 13.62
C LEU A 220 10.08 -2.80 12.94
N VAL A 221 10.26 -2.11 11.81
CA VAL A 221 9.17 -1.53 11.03
C VAL A 221 8.20 -2.60 10.54
N THR A 222 8.71 -3.76 10.11
CA THR A 222 7.86 -4.88 9.67
C THR A 222 7.01 -5.42 10.82
N LEU A 223 7.60 -5.63 12.01
CA LEU A 223 6.87 -6.12 13.18
C LEU A 223 5.81 -5.12 13.65
N ILE A 224 6.13 -3.82 13.68
CA ILE A 224 5.18 -2.77 14.04
C ILE A 224 4.01 -2.74 13.05
N ASN A 225 4.31 -2.73 11.74
CA ASN A 225 3.26 -2.73 10.71
C ASN A 225 2.40 -4.00 10.74
N ALA A 226 2.99 -5.17 11.03
CA ALA A 226 2.27 -6.42 11.20
C ALA A 226 1.29 -6.34 12.40
N ALA A 227 1.73 -5.81 13.53
CA ALA A 227 0.87 -5.61 14.70
C ALA A 227 -0.28 -4.63 14.43
N VAL A 228 0.02 -3.50 13.76
CA VAL A 228 -1.00 -2.51 13.36
C VAL A 228 -2.00 -3.13 12.36
N ALA A 229 -1.51 -3.86 11.37
CA ALA A 229 -2.37 -4.52 10.39
C ALA A 229 -3.27 -5.59 11.05
N ALA A 230 -2.72 -6.39 11.97
CA ALA A 230 -3.49 -7.37 12.72
C ALA A 230 -4.61 -6.70 13.53
N THR A 231 -4.30 -5.61 14.23
CA THR A 231 -5.30 -4.84 15.01
C THR A 231 -6.38 -4.25 14.10
N ASN A 232 -6.00 -3.67 12.96
CA ASN A 232 -6.94 -3.08 12.00
C ASN A 232 -7.89 -4.10 11.36
N VAL A 233 -7.52 -5.38 11.33
CA VAL A 233 -8.40 -6.45 10.84
C VAL A 233 -9.21 -7.08 11.97
N THR A 234 -8.56 -7.41 13.09
CA THR A 234 -9.19 -8.17 14.18
C THR A 234 -10.20 -7.35 14.96
N LEU A 235 -9.87 -6.08 15.24
CA LEU A 235 -10.72 -5.23 16.06
C LEU A 235 -12.09 -4.95 15.42
N PRO A 236 -12.21 -4.57 14.13
CA PRO A 236 -13.50 -4.46 13.46
C PRO A 236 -14.32 -5.75 13.46
N ILE A 237 -13.67 -6.88 13.19
CA ILE A 237 -14.33 -8.19 13.17
C ILE A 237 -14.90 -8.50 14.58
N PHE A 238 -14.14 -8.26 15.64
CA PHE A 238 -14.57 -8.48 17.00
C PHE A 238 -15.75 -7.58 17.37
N ILE A 239 -15.66 -6.27 17.08
CA ILE A 239 -16.72 -5.30 17.43
C ILE A 239 -18.01 -5.59 16.66
N GLN A 240 -17.92 -5.91 15.36
CA GLN A 240 -19.12 -6.10 14.53
C GLN A 240 -19.70 -7.52 14.66
N ASN A 241 -18.86 -8.57 14.65
CA ASN A 241 -19.37 -9.94 14.62
C ASN A 241 -19.57 -10.56 16.01
N VAL A 242 -18.77 -10.15 17.01
CA VAL A 242 -18.87 -10.71 18.36
C VAL A 242 -19.73 -9.82 19.25
N LEU A 243 -19.51 -8.50 19.23
CA LEU A 243 -20.27 -7.55 20.04
C LEU A 243 -21.55 -7.05 19.37
N GLY A 244 -21.79 -7.37 18.08
CA GLY A 244 -22.98 -6.97 17.33
C GLY A 244 -23.13 -5.45 17.13
N GLN A 245 -22.01 -4.70 17.22
CA GLN A 245 -22.04 -3.25 17.10
C GLN A 245 -21.95 -2.80 15.63
N SER A 246 -22.37 -1.56 15.36
CA SER A 246 -22.33 -0.98 14.00
C SER A 246 -20.90 -0.70 13.51
N ALA A 247 -20.75 -0.54 12.21
CA ALA A 247 -19.49 -0.10 11.60
C ALA A 247 -19.07 1.30 12.09
N THR A 248 -20.03 2.18 12.37
CA THR A 248 -19.80 3.51 12.94
C THR A 248 -19.15 3.41 14.33
N VAL A 249 -19.66 2.55 15.22
CA VAL A 249 -19.09 2.33 16.56
C VAL A 249 -17.65 1.81 16.43
N THR A 250 -17.42 0.89 15.50
CA THR A 250 -16.06 0.38 15.20
C THR A 250 -15.11 1.52 14.85
N GLY A 251 -15.53 2.41 13.97
CA GLY A 251 -14.74 3.58 13.59
C GLY A 251 -14.42 4.49 14.78
N MET A 252 -15.42 4.77 15.64
CA MET A 252 -15.23 5.59 16.85
C MET A 252 -14.24 4.98 17.83
N VAL A 253 -14.25 3.66 18.03
CA VAL A 253 -13.30 2.96 18.90
C VAL A 253 -11.87 3.04 18.37
N MET A 254 -11.68 3.12 17.05
CA MET A 254 -10.35 3.22 16.42
C MET A 254 -9.81 4.67 16.41
N LEU A 255 -10.65 5.69 16.55
CA LEU A 255 -10.25 7.11 16.50
C LEU A 255 -9.13 7.49 17.48
N PRO A 256 -9.15 7.10 18.78
CA PRO A 256 -8.10 7.50 19.71
C PRO A 256 -6.70 7.06 19.30
N ALA A 257 -6.56 5.82 18.81
CA ALA A 257 -5.26 5.30 18.36
C ALA A 257 -4.71 6.11 17.17
N ALA A 258 -5.59 6.47 16.25
CA ALA A 258 -5.23 7.26 15.08
C ALA A 258 -4.93 8.74 15.46
N ALA A 259 -5.68 9.34 16.38
CA ALA A 259 -5.41 10.68 16.88
C ALA A 259 -4.01 10.77 17.54
N ILE A 260 -3.64 9.76 18.31
CA ILE A 260 -2.28 9.64 18.88
C ILE A 260 -1.23 9.56 17.75
N GLY A 261 -1.47 8.76 16.72
CA GLY A 261 -0.57 8.65 15.57
C GLY A 261 -0.38 9.98 14.84
N ILE A 262 -1.45 10.75 14.64
CA ILE A 262 -1.41 12.08 14.00
C ILE A 262 -0.58 13.06 14.84
N ILE A 263 -0.75 13.07 16.17
CA ILE A 263 -0.05 13.98 17.07
C ILE A 263 1.43 13.60 17.22
N LEU A 264 1.73 12.30 17.34
CA LEU A 264 3.09 11.84 17.59
C LEU A 264 3.97 11.81 16.34
N SER A 265 3.40 11.66 15.13
CA SER A 265 4.19 11.62 13.89
C SER A 265 5.10 12.83 13.69
N PRO A 266 4.63 14.09 13.78
CA PRO A 266 5.51 15.25 13.64
C PRO A 266 6.52 15.40 14.78
N VAL A 267 6.14 15.00 16.01
CA VAL A 267 7.04 15.02 17.17
C VAL A 267 8.20 14.03 16.95
N ALA A 268 7.88 12.81 16.49
CA ALA A 268 8.91 11.82 16.19
C ALA A 268 9.79 12.26 15.00
N GLY A 269 9.21 12.90 13.99
CA GLY A 269 9.95 13.46 12.86
C GLY A 269 10.92 14.57 13.28
N ALA A 270 10.48 15.52 14.09
CA ALA A 270 11.31 16.58 14.62
C ALA A 270 12.39 16.09 15.61
N ALA A 271 12.11 15.01 16.35
CA ALA A 271 13.09 14.39 17.25
C ALA A 271 14.18 13.61 16.48
N PHE A 272 13.91 13.22 15.22
CA PHE A 272 14.86 12.53 14.37
C PHE A 272 15.86 13.53 13.72
N ASP A 273 15.43 14.73 13.32
CA ASP A 273 16.28 15.79 12.75
C ASP A 273 17.19 16.42 13.82
#